data_812b63e83d15f29c722d3c6a8a7ad1f6
#
_entry.id   812b63e83d15f29c722d3c6a8a7ad1f6
#
_cell.length_a   1.000
_cell.length_b   1.000
_cell.length_c   1.000
_cell.angle_alpha   90.00
_cell.angle_beta   90.00
_cell.angle_gamma   90.00
#
_symmetry.space_group_name_H-M   'P 1'
#
loop_
_entity.id
_entity.type
_entity.pdbx_description
1 polymer ?
#
loop_
_entity_poly.entity_id
_entity_poly.type
_entity_poly.pdbx_seq_one_letter_code
_entity_poly.pdbx_strand_id
1 'polypeptide(L)'
;MNAPVENVFNQINTLKNWEKWSPRHKKDTAMKLTYEGPAKGVGAKYLWESKNSDVGTGNLSIKESKPNEMIVCEMVFGNMKPSSATFKFEKADNGTKVIWTMDSDAGMNPLYKYFGLFMDKMVGPDFEKGLNNIKDIAEKMPPPSKTPDDAMKIMNTIVPQMNLLTVRVKCSEKKISNKLGESYGNIGAYAKKNGANKAGAPMAIYYKWGKDGFEFDAACPFDKKLPGEGDVKGGEIKAGNVVMVNYYGDYSKIKPAHDMIQDYIKSNNKKTTGAPWEVYAKDPGKVTDTAKWLTQVYYPVE
;
A
#
# COMPACT_ATOMS: atom_id res chain seq x y z
N MET A 1 -4.35 -17.31 8.28
CA MET A 1 -4.07 -17.17 6.84
C MET A 1 -2.66 -16.61 6.69
N ASN A 2 -1.78 -17.29 5.95
CA ASN A 2 -0.39 -16.83 5.72
C ASN A 2 -0.35 -15.80 4.57
N ALA A 3 -1.10 -14.73 4.74
CA ALA A 3 -1.23 -13.67 3.75
C ALA A 3 -1.20 -12.29 4.43
N PRO A 4 -0.68 -11.26 3.74
CA PRO A 4 -0.76 -9.88 4.18
C PRO A 4 -2.22 -9.45 4.43
N VAL A 5 -2.44 -8.66 5.48
CA VAL A 5 -3.78 -8.21 5.88
C VAL A 5 -4.50 -7.46 4.75
N GLU A 6 -3.78 -6.70 3.96
CA GLU A 6 -4.31 -5.95 2.80
C GLU A 6 -4.91 -6.89 1.75
N ASN A 7 -4.25 -8.02 1.45
CA ASN A 7 -4.77 -9.01 0.50
C ASN A 7 -6.08 -9.60 1.01
N VAL A 8 -6.13 -9.97 2.28
CA VAL A 8 -7.31 -10.55 2.92
C VAL A 8 -8.44 -9.53 3.02
N PHE A 9 -8.14 -8.31 3.50
CA PHE A 9 -9.09 -7.21 3.62
C PHE A 9 -9.73 -6.87 2.28
N ASN A 10 -8.95 -6.77 1.20
CA ASN A 10 -9.46 -6.42 -0.13
C ASN A 10 -10.38 -7.50 -0.73
N GLN A 11 -10.27 -8.78 -0.31
CA GLN A 11 -11.21 -9.81 -0.76
C GLN A 11 -12.62 -9.53 -0.22
N ILE A 12 -12.74 -8.92 0.95
CA ILE A 12 -14.01 -8.63 1.62
C ILE A 12 -14.49 -7.23 1.29
N ASN A 13 -13.58 -6.23 1.28
CA ASN A 13 -13.89 -4.83 1.05
C ASN A 13 -14.34 -4.51 -0.39
N THR A 14 -14.00 -5.38 -1.36
CA THR A 14 -14.42 -5.26 -2.77
C THR A 14 -15.50 -6.29 -3.07
N LEU A 15 -16.76 -5.85 -3.15
CA LEU A 15 -17.90 -6.76 -3.23
C LEU A 15 -17.88 -7.68 -4.47
N LYS A 16 -17.26 -7.23 -5.56
CA LYS A 16 -17.07 -8.06 -6.76
C LYS A 16 -16.17 -9.29 -6.53
N ASN A 17 -15.29 -9.25 -5.53
CA ASN A 17 -14.46 -10.39 -5.16
C ASN A 17 -15.25 -11.51 -4.45
N TRP A 18 -16.43 -11.19 -3.88
CA TRP A 18 -17.29 -12.16 -3.20
C TRP A 18 -17.75 -13.29 -4.14
N GLU A 19 -17.84 -13.02 -5.43
CA GLU A 19 -18.14 -14.06 -6.45
C GLU A 19 -17.14 -15.22 -6.41
N LYS A 20 -15.90 -14.94 -6.04
CA LYS A 20 -14.80 -15.93 -6.04
C LYS A 20 -14.78 -16.81 -4.80
N TRP A 21 -15.18 -16.26 -3.64
CA TRP A 21 -15.00 -16.95 -2.37
C TRP A 21 -16.30 -17.25 -1.60
N SER A 22 -17.36 -16.49 -1.80
CA SER A 22 -18.60 -16.68 -1.04
C SER A 22 -19.23 -18.04 -1.34
N PRO A 23 -19.55 -18.85 -0.31
CA PRO A 23 -20.23 -20.12 -0.51
C PRO A 23 -21.58 -19.98 -1.21
N ARG A 24 -22.27 -18.87 -1.00
CA ARG A 24 -23.55 -18.57 -1.65
C ARG A 24 -23.42 -18.47 -3.17
N HIS A 25 -22.40 -17.78 -3.67
CA HIS A 25 -22.14 -17.68 -5.10
C HIS A 25 -21.78 -19.03 -5.74
N LYS A 26 -21.21 -19.96 -4.95
CA LYS A 26 -20.91 -21.32 -5.41
C LYS A 26 -22.14 -22.23 -5.42
N LYS A 27 -23.19 -21.93 -4.64
CA LYS A 27 -24.46 -22.68 -4.65
C LYS A 27 -25.30 -22.40 -5.90
N ASP A 28 -25.17 -21.17 -6.45
CA ASP A 28 -25.81 -20.78 -7.73
C ASP A 28 -24.92 -19.80 -8.48
N THR A 29 -24.18 -20.30 -9.47
CA THR A 29 -23.31 -19.51 -10.33
C THR A 29 -24.07 -18.73 -11.40
N ALA A 30 -25.36 -19.03 -11.60
CA ALA A 30 -26.23 -18.37 -12.57
C ALA A 30 -27.12 -17.29 -11.94
N MET A 31 -26.98 -17.02 -10.61
CA MET A 31 -27.74 -15.96 -9.98
C MET A 31 -27.43 -14.60 -10.59
N LYS A 32 -28.45 -13.76 -10.70
CA LYS A 32 -28.29 -12.39 -11.20
C LYS A 32 -27.74 -11.51 -10.10
N LEU A 33 -26.66 -10.77 -10.42
CA LEU A 33 -26.04 -9.79 -9.52
C LEU A 33 -26.19 -8.39 -10.08
N THR A 34 -26.56 -7.45 -9.20
CA THR A 34 -26.61 -6.01 -9.52
C THR A 34 -25.78 -5.27 -8.49
N TYR A 35 -24.79 -4.49 -8.96
CA TYR A 35 -23.89 -3.71 -8.10
C TYR A 35 -24.31 -2.25 -8.07
N GLU A 36 -24.32 -1.64 -6.89
CA GLU A 36 -24.70 -0.25 -6.64
C GLU A 36 -23.62 0.45 -5.77
N GLY A 37 -23.50 1.77 -5.92
CA GLY A 37 -22.57 2.58 -5.15
C GLY A 37 -21.10 2.44 -5.60
N PRO A 38 -20.14 2.74 -4.71
CA PRO A 38 -18.72 2.65 -5.05
C PRO A 38 -18.27 1.20 -5.25
N ALA A 39 -17.19 1.01 -6.01
CA ALA A 39 -16.64 -0.33 -6.30
C ALA A 39 -16.16 -1.09 -5.06
N LYS A 40 -15.77 -0.38 -3.98
CA LYS A 40 -15.27 -0.92 -2.71
C LYS A 40 -15.56 0.02 -1.55
N GLY A 41 -15.55 -0.51 -0.33
CA GLY A 41 -15.68 0.27 0.91
C GLY A 41 -17.09 0.68 1.25
N VAL A 42 -17.22 1.67 2.13
CA VAL A 42 -18.50 2.14 2.66
C VAL A 42 -19.43 2.60 1.52
N GLY A 43 -20.68 2.13 1.55
CA GLY A 43 -21.70 2.42 0.53
C GLY A 43 -21.68 1.45 -0.67
N ALA A 44 -20.66 0.61 -0.82
CA ALA A 44 -20.69 -0.46 -1.80
C ALA A 44 -21.81 -1.43 -1.46
N LYS A 45 -22.61 -1.82 -2.48
CA LYS A 45 -23.76 -2.68 -2.31
C LYS A 45 -23.90 -3.61 -3.51
N TYR A 46 -24.35 -4.84 -3.29
CA TYR A 46 -24.85 -5.69 -4.36
C TYR A 46 -26.18 -6.34 -3.96
N LEU A 47 -27.01 -6.57 -4.97
CA LEU A 47 -28.25 -7.33 -4.87
C LEU A 47 -28.05 -8.65 -5.59
N TRP A 48 -28.68 -9.70 -5.09
CA TRP A 48 -28.72 -10.98 -5.77
C TRP A 48 -30.16 -11.51 -5.94
N GLU A 49 -30.39 -12.12 -7.07
CA GLU A 49 -31.62 -12.82 -7.40
C GLU A 49 -31.28 -14.23 -7.89
N SER A 50 -31.73 -15.25 -7.18
CA SER A 50 -31.52 -16.66 -7.51
C SER A 50 -32.84 -17.41 -7.59
N LYS A 51 -32.92 -18.35 -8.54
CA LYS A 51 -34.01 -19.31 -8.62
C LYS A 51 -33.82 -20.48 -7.66
N ASN A 52 -32.63 -20.67 -7.11
CA ASN A 52 -32.33 -21.69 -6.11
C ASN A 52 -32.88 -21.20 -4.74
N SER A 53 -33.77 -21.98 -4.14
CA SER A 53 -34.41 -21.68 -2.84
C SER A 53 -33.41 -21.52 -1.70
N ASP A 54 -32.26 -22.21 -1.75
CA ASP A 54 -31.20 -22.14 -0.73
C ASP A 54 -30.39 -20.84 -0.80
N VAL A 55 -30.51 -20.11 -1.90
CA VAL A 55 -29.84 -18.83 -2.14
C VAL A 55 -30.83 -17.67 -2.04
N GLY A 56 -31.98 -17.80 -2.70
CA GLY A 56 -33.07 -16.81 -2.69
C GLY A 56 -32.66 -15.45 -3.23
N THR A 57 -33.29 -14.41 -2.70
CA THR A 57 -33.02 -13.01 -3.07
C THR A 57 -32.54 -12.22 -1.87
N GLY A 58 -31.81 -11.13 -2.11
CA GLY A 58 -31.39 -10.24 -1.03
C GLY A 58 -30.42 -9.17 -1.48
N ASN A 59 -29.86 -8.47 -0.50
CA ASN A 59 -28.80 -7.50 -0.75
C ASN A 59 -27.79 -7.49 0.40
N LEU A 60 -26.58 -7.03 0.08
CA LEU A 60 -25.49 -6.79 1.02
C LEU A 60 -24.91 -5.42 0.76
N SER A 61 -24.70 -4.63 1.82
CA SER A 61 -24.05 -3.33 1.76
C SER A 61 -22.96 -3.20 2.82
N ILE A 62 -21.84 -2.55 2.48
CA ILE A 62 -20.80 -2.21 3.44
C ILE A 62 -21.20 -0.94 4.18
N LYS A 63 -21.37 -1.04 5.51
CA LYS A 63 -21.73 0.08 6.38
C LYS A 63 -20.53 0.74 7.04
N GLU A 64 -19.50 -0.05 7.36
CA GLU A 64 -18.27 0.43 7.95
C GLU A 64 -17.07 -0.28 7.31
N SER A 65 -15.98 0.45 7.09
CA SER A 65 -14.73 -0.09 6.56
C SER A 65 -13.58 0.69 7.15
N LYS A 66 -12.90 0.08 8.12
CA LYS A 66 -11.63 0.55 8.70
C LYS A 66 -10.51 -0.24 8.04
N PRO A 67 -9.62 0.41 7.26
CA PRO A 67 -8.58 -0.28 6.51
C PRO A 67 -7.76 -1.24 7.38
N ASN A 68 -7.70 -2.51 6.96
CA ASN A 68 -6.94 -3.58 7.60
C ASN A 68 -7.33 -3.91 9.06
N GLU A 69 -8.43 -3.35 9.57
CA GLU A 69 -8.90 -3.55 10.94
C GLU A 69 -10.29 -4.20 10.99
N MET A 70 -11.26 -3.63 10.28
CA MET A 70 -12.66 -4.07 10.40
C MET A 70 -13.51 -3.71 9.18
N ILE A 71 -14.44 -4.61 8.83
CA ILE A 71 -15.53 -4.33 7.87
C ILE A 71 -16.84 -4.77 8.51
N VAL A 72 -17.85 -3.90 8.45
CA VAL A 72 -19.22 -4.21 8.85
C VAL A 72 -20.11 -4.18 7.63
N CYS A 73 -20.78 -5.30 7.36
CA CYS A 73 -21.76 -5.44 6.29
C CYS A 73 -23.16 -5.60 6.89
N GLU A 74 -24.14 -4.97 6.25
CA GLU A 74 -25.56 -5.24 6.48
C GLU A 74 -26.07 -6.15 5.37
N MET A 75 -26.78 -7.20 5.74
CA MET A 75 -27.37 -8.17 4.82
C MET A 75 -28.88 -8.26 5.06
N VAL A 76 -29.64 -8.28 3.96
CA VAL A 76 -31.09 -8.48 3.98
C VAL A 76 -31.42 -9.67 3.08
N PHE A 77 -32.10 -10.67 3.61
CA PHE A 77 -32.54 -11.85 2.90
C PHE A 77 -34.05 -11.77 2.66
N GLY A 78 -34.48 -11.70 1.40
CA GLY A 78 -35.90 -11.55 1.05
C GLY A 78 -36.55 -10.43 1.83
N ASN A 79 -37.60 -10.78 2.59
CA ASN A 79 -38.35 -9.85 3.44
C ASN A 79 -37.94 -9.92 4.93
N MET A 80 -36.77 -10.51 5.25
CA MET A 80 -36.31 -10.62 6.62
C MET A 80 -35.74 -9.28 7.12
N LYS A 81 -35.68 -9.14 8.46
CA LYS A 81 -34.98 -8.01 9.08
C LYS A 81 -33.47 -8.04 8.68
N PRO A 82 -32.84 -6.86 8.60
CA PRO A 82 -31.42 -6.78 8.36
C PRO A 82 -30.62 -7.55 9.42
N SER A 83 -29.56 -8.21 8.97
CA SER A 83 -28.55 -8.85 9.81
C SER A 83 -27.21 -8.15 9.57
N SER A 84 -26.37 -8.06 10.62
CA SER A 84 -25.05 -7.48 10.54
C SER A 84 -23.99 -8.57 10.49
N ALA A 85 -23.05 -8.49 9.55
CA ALA A 85 -21.86 -9.34 9.51
C ALA A 85 -20.60 -8.48 9.72
N THR A 86 -19.80 -8.86 10.71
CA THR A 86 -18.57 -8.15 11.06
C THR A 86 -17.36 -9.03 10.78
N PHE A 87 -16.40 -8.48 10.05
CA PHE A 87 -15.09 -9.07 9.82
C PHE A 87 -14.06 -8.23 10.56
N LYS A 88 -13.33 -8.85 11.50
CA LYS A 88 -12.19 -8.23 12.20
C LYS A 88 -10.89 -8.87 11.71
N PHE A 89 -9.86 -8.04 11.56
CA PHE A 89 -8.55 -8.45 11.09
C PHE A 89 -7.52 -8.18 12.19
N GLU A 90 -6.82 -9.21 12.60
CA GLU A 90 -5.78 -9.16 13.63
C GLU A 90 -4.46 -9.65 13.04
N LYS A 91 -3.35 -9.02 13.44
CA LYS A 91 -2.02 -9.49 13.05
C LYS A 91 -1.73 -10.84 13.71
N ALA A 92 -1.21 -11.78 12.95
CA ALA A 92 -0.67 -13.05 13.43
C ALA A 92 0.81 -13.17 13.04
N ASP A 93 1.57 -14.07 13.68
CA ASP A 93 3.02 -14.18 13.52
C ASP A 93 3.48 -14.24 12.05
N ASN A 94 2.76 -14.98 11.22
CA ASN A 94 3.07 -15.14 9.79
C ASN A 94 1.93 -14.71 8.87
N GLY A 95 1.11 -13.72 9.27
CA GLY A 95 0.02 -13.28 8.39
C GLY A 95 -1.15 -12.63 9.13
N THR A 96 -2.38 -13.07 8.81
CA THR A 96 -3.61 -12.43 9.26
C THR A 96 -4.56 -13.44 9.90
N LYS A 97 -5.07 -13.12 11.09
CA LYS A 97 -6.22 -13.78 11.70
C LYS A 97 -7.48 -13.00 11.32
N VAL A 98 -8.49 -13.69 10.81
CA VAL A 98 -9.80 -13.13 10.48
C VAL A 98 -10.85 -13.72 11.41
N ILE A 99 -11.64 -12.86 12.01
CA ILE A 99 -12.80 -13.24 12.82
C ILE A 99 -14.04 -12.75 12.08
N TRP A 100 -14.91 -13.68 11.70
CA TRP A 100 -16.19 -13.39 11.04
C TRP A 100 -17.33 -13.70 12.00
N THR A 101 -18.10 -12.68 12.36
CA THR A 101 -19.29 -12.81 13.20
C THR A 101 -20.52 -12.34 12.44
N MET A 102 -21.67 -12.83 12.84
CA MET A 102 -22.97 -12.40 12.32
C MET A 102 -23.93 -12.17 13.47
N ASP A 103 -24.55 -11.02 13.49
CA ASP A 103 -25.55 -10.63 14.46
C ASP A 103 -26.91 -10.46 13.77
N SER A 104 -27.94 -11.09 14.29
CA SER A 104 -29.33 -11.01 13.80
C SER A 104 -30.27 -10.70 14.96
N ASP A 105 -31.13 -9.71 14.77
CA ASP A 105 -32.19 -9.44 15.76
C ASP A 105 -33.31 -10.49 15.67
N ALA A 106 -33.29 -11.43 16.61
CA ALA A 106 -34.36 -12.45 16.75
C ALA A 106 -35.70 -11.86 17.23
N GLY A 107 -35.76 -10.57 17.57
CA GLY A 107 -36.93 -9.92 18.14
C GLY A 107 -37.36 -10.52 19.47
N MET A 108 -38.61 -10.35 19.83
CA MET A 108 -39.19 -10.88 21.08
C MET A 108 -39.82 -12.30 20.95
N ASN A 109 -39.79 -12.88 19.74
CA ASN A 109 -40.35 -14.21 19.50
C ASN A 109 -39.46 -15.32 20.09
N PRO A 110 -39.93 -16.08 21.09
CA PRO A 110 -39.16 -17.12 21.76
C PRO A 110 -38.70 -18.25 20.78
N LEU A 111 -39.47 -18.53 19.74
CA LEU A 111 -39.07 -19.49 18.69
C LEU A 111 -37.81 -19.06 17.96
N TYR A 112 -37.67 -17.78 17.62
CA TYR A 112 -36.45 -17.27 16.98
C TYR A 112 -35.21 -17.29 17.92
N LYS A 113 -35.42 -17.11 19.24
CA LYS A 113 -34.35 -17.30 20.24
C LYS A 113 -33.88 -18.75 20.32
N TYR A 114 -34.82 -19.70 20.17
CA TYR A 114 -34.49 -21.12 20.12
C TYR A 114 -33.71 -21.48 18.84
N PHE A 115 -34.08 -20.89 17.70
CA PHE A 115 -33.32 -21.04 16.44
C PHE A 115 -31.91 -20.46 16.55
N GLY A 116 -31.70 -19.39 17.34
CA GLY A 116 -30.38 -18.80 17.59
C GLY A 116 -29.37 -19.80 18.15
N LEU A 117 -29.81 -20.78 18.97
CA LEU A 117 -28.96 -21.84 19.51
C LEU A 117 -28.45 -22.84 18.45
N PHE A 118 -29.11 -22.91 17.29
CA PHE A 118 -28.75 -23.79 16.20
C PHE A 118 -28.09 -23.05 15.03
N MET A 119 -28.03 -21.71 15.06
CA MET A 119 -27.47 -20.90 13.98
C MET A 119 -26.01 -21.26 13.73
N ASP A 120 -25.21 -21.48 14.77
CA ASP A 120 -23.79 -21.89 14.61
C ASP A 120 -23.64 -23.19 13.80
N LYS A 121 -24.54 -24.15 13.99
CA LYS A 121 -24.53 -25.39 13.23
C LYS A 121 -25.01 -25.23 11.79
N MET A 122 -25.89 -24.27 11.54
CA MET A 122 -26.44 -24.02 10.20
C MET A 122 -25.54 -23.15 9.33
N VAL A 123 -24.99 -22.08 9.89
CA VAL A 123 -24.17 -21.11 9.12
C VAL A 123 -22.66 -21.29 9.29
N GLY A 124 -22.23 -21.94 10.39
CA GLY A 124 -20.82 -22.19 10.70
C GLY A 124 -20.05 -22.84 9.55
N PRO A 125 -20.55 -23.96 8.95
CA PRO A 125 -19.91 -24.60 7.82
C PRO A 125 -19.75 -23.68 6.59
N ASP A 126 -20.72 -22.79 6.31
CA ASP A 126 -20.60 -21.82 5.24
C ASP A 126 -19.56 -20.73 5.58
N PHE A 127 -19.44 -20.30 6.84
CA PHE A 127 -18.41 -19.35 7.29
C PHE A 127 -17.03 -19.96 7.18
N GLU A 128 -16.83 -21.17 7.68
CA GLU A 128 -15.55 -21.90 7.55
C GLU A 128 -15.14 -22.07 6.11
N LYS A 129 -16.08 -22.47 5.24
CA LYS A 129 -15.83 -22.62 3.81
C LYS A 129 -15.49 -21.27 3.15
N GLY A 130 -16.19 -20.20 3.53
CA GLY A 130 -15.92 -18.85 3.06
C GLY A 130 -14.52 -18.39 3.46
N LEU A 131 -14.15 -18.55 4.72
CA LEU A 131 -12.83 -18.19 5.23
C LEU A 131 -11.71 -19.02 4.59
N ASN A 132 -11.92 -20.32 4.36
CA ASN A 132 -10.96 -21.17 3.66
C ASN A 132 -10.80 -20.74 2.20
N ASN A 133 -11.87 -20.39 1.51
CA ASN A 133 -11.78 -19.88 0.14
C ASN A 133 -11.01 -18.54 0.08
N ILE A 134 -11.25 -17.62 1.04
CA ILE A 134 -10.49 -16.36 1.15
C ILE A 134 -9.00 -16.64 1.40
N LYS A 135 -8.70 -17.58 2.31
CA LYS A 135 -7.34 -18.03 2.59
C LYS A 135 -6.65 -18.53 1.31
N ASP A 136 -7.27 -19.46 0.59
CA ASP A 136 -6.71 -20.05 -0.64
C ASP A 136 -6.45 -19.01 -1.73
N ILE A 137 -7.27 -17.97 -1.81
CA ILE A 137 -7.09 -16.86 -2.74
C ILE A 137 -5.96 -15.94 -2.24
N ALA A 138 -6.03 -15.48 -1.00
CA ALA A 138 -5.12 -14.48 -0.47
C ALA A 138 -3.68 -14.98 -0.35
N GLU A 139 -3.47 -16.26 -0.01
CA GLU A 139 -2.14 -16.88 0.10
C GLU A 139 -1.47 -17.09 -1.27
N LYS A 140 -2.24 -17.19 -2.35
CA LYS A 140 -1.72 -17.26 -3.73
C LYS A 140 -1.47 -15.87 -4.35
N MET A 141 -1.97 -14.81 -3.72
CA MET A 141 -1.76 -13.45 -4.22
C MET A 141 -0.34 -12.99 -3.90
N PRO A 142 0.32 -12.27 -4.82
CA PRO A 142 1.55 -11.58 -4.47
C PRO A 142 1.29 -10.62 -3.31
N PRO A 143 2.31 -10.30 -2.50
CA PRO A 143 2.19 -9.22 -1.51
C PRO A 143 1.58 -7.99 -2.17
N PRO A 144 0.68 -7.27 -1.49
CA PRO A 144 0.04 -6.11 -2.08
C PRO A 144 1.14 -5.15 -2.56
N SER A 145 1.09 -4.82 -3.83
CA SER A 145 1.77 -3.62 -4.29
C SER A 145 1.03 -2.48 -3.60
N LYS A 146 1.70 -1.73 -2.74
CA LYS A 146 1.12 -0.50 -2.21
C LYS A 146 0.71 0.32 -3.43
N THR A 147 -0.59 0.59 -3.55
CA THR A 147 -1.07 1.44 -4.64
C THR A 147 -0.47 2.83 -4.44
N PRO A 148 -0.25 3.60 -5.51
CA PRO A 148 0.25 4.96 -5.38
C PRO A 148 -0.52 5.81 -4.36
N ASP A 149 -1.84 5.61 -4.22
CA ASP A 149 -2.69 6.34 -3.26
C ASP A 149 -2.45 5.94 -1.79
N ASP A 150 -2.12 4.66 -1.50
CA ASP A 150 -1.80 4.22 -0.13
C ASP A 150 -0.36 4.56 0.28
N ALA A 151 0.49 4.85 -0.69
CA ALA A 151 1.92 5.05 -0.50
C ALA A 151 2.30 6.50 -0.27
N MET A 152 1.58 7.44 -0.88
CA MET A 152 1.88 8.87 -0.77
C MET A 152 1.24 9.48 0.48
N LYS A 153 1.76 9.11 1.66
CA LYS A 153 1.41 9.78 2.93
C LYS A 153 2.57 10.66 3.36
N ILE A 154 2.24 11.89 3.75
CA ILE A 154 3.22 12.78 4.39
C ILE A 154 3.68 12.17 5.71
N MET A 155 4.99 12.06 5.84
CA MET A 155 5.64 11.63 7.08
C MET A 155 6.64 12.69 7.52
N ASN A 156 6.55 13.09 8.78
CA ASN A 156 7.58 13.92 9.43
C ASN A 156 8.49 12.98 10.20
N THR A 157 9.79 13.05 9.96
CA THR A 157 10.77 12.19 10.63
C THR A 157 12.11 12.90 10.78
N ILE A 158 13.02 12.28 11.48
CA ILE A 158 14.39 12.76 11.64
C ILE A 158 15.30 11.81 10.88
N VAL A 159 16.17 12.35 10.04
CA VAL A 159 17.25 11.58 9.40
C VAL A 159 18.54 11.71 10.19
N PRO A 160 19.31 10.62 10.34
CA PRO A 160 20.65 10.71 10.94
C PRO A 160 21.62 11.40 10.00
N GLN A 161 22.77 11.81 10.51
CA GLN A 161 23.87 12.26 9.68
C GLN A 161 24.36 11.11 8.80
N MET A 162 24.60 11.38 7.51
CA MET A 162 25.09 10.41 6.54
C MET A 162 26.32 10.95 5.82
N ASN A 163 27.40 10.14 5.76
CA ASN A 163 28.57 10.46 4.93
C ASN A 163 28.29 10.01 3.50
N LEU A 164 28.51 10.89 2.55
CA LEU A 164 28.22 10.65 1.14
C LEU A 164 29.49 10.72 0.30
N LEU A 165 29.46 9.98 -0.81
CA LEU A 165 30.23 10.29 -2.01
C LEU A 165 29.27 10.74 -3.08
N THR A 166 29.61 11.80 -3.80
CA THR A 166 28.73 12.47 -4.76
C THR A 166 29.44 12.72 -6.08
N VAL A 167 28.67 12.76 -7.17
CA VAL A 167 29.10 13.27 -8.48
C VAL A 167 28.09 14.30 -8.97
N ARG A 168 28.53 15.53 -9.24
CA ARG A 168 27.69 16.59 -9.78
C ARG A 168 27.36 16.33 -11.24
N VAL A 169 26.07 16.36 -11.58
CA VAL A 169 25.54 16.12 -12.93
C VAL A 169 24.71 17.29 -13.40
N LYS A 170 24.93 17.70 -14.65
CA LYS A 170 24.03 18.61 -15.38
C LYS A 170 23.64 17.92 -16.70
N CYS A 171 22.34 17.72 -16.92
CA CYS A 171 21.87 17.03 -18.12
C CYS A 171 20.41 17.36 -18.47
N SER A 172 19.98 16.96 -19.67
CA SER A 172 18.56 16.93 -20.02
C SER A 172 17.86 15.74 -19.39
N GLU A 173 16.54 15.81 -19.24
CA GLU A 173 15.69 14.76 -18.66
C GLU A 173 15.98 13.37 -19.23
N LYS A 174 16.06 13.26 -20.55
CA LYS A 174 16.33 11.97 -21.25
C LYS A 174 17.66 11.30 -20.89
N LYS A 175 18.59 12.05 -20.31
CA LYS A 175 19.93 11.55 -19.94
C LYS A 175 20.09 11.25 -18.46
N ILE A 176 19.08 11.55 -17.61
CA ILE A 176 19.19 11.38 -16.14
C ILE A 176 19.57 9.95 -15.78
N SER A 177 18.82 8.95 -16.26
CA SER A 177 19.04 7.55 -15.92
C SER A 177 20.47 7.07 -16.27
N ASN A 178 20.94 7.39 -17.47
CA ASN A 178 22.29 7.01 -17.90
C ASN A 178 23.35 7.71 -17.05
N LYS A 179 23.16 9.00 -16.78
CA LYS A 179 24.12 9.79 -15.97
C LYS A 179 24.17 9.33 -14.51
N LEU A 180 23.02 8.95 -13.93
CA LEU A 180 22.99 8.34 -12.60
C LEU A 180 23.75 7.02 -12.58
N GLY A 181 23.54 6.14 -13.57
CA GLY A 181 24.26 4.85 -13.66
C GLY A 181 25.76 5.01 -13.77
N GLU A 182 26.25 5.89 -14.67
CA GLU A 182 27.67 6.23 -14.81
C GLU A 182 28.24 6.75 -13.47
N SER A 183 27.55 7.70 -12.84
CA SER A 183 27.99 8.33 -11.59
C SER A 183 28.07 7.33 -10.44
N TYR A 184 27.07 6.47 -10.28
CA TYR A 184 27.09 5.42 -9.24
C TYR A 184 28.20 4.41 -9.49
N GLY A 185 28.53 4.10 -10.75
CA GLY A 185 29.69 3.27 -11.11
C GLY A 185 31.00 3.90 -10.63
N ASN A 186 31.22 5.19 -10.91
CA ASN A 186 32.43 5.93 -10.51
C ASN A 186 32.55 6.02 -8.98
N ILE A 187 31.44 6.34 -8.29
CA ILE A 187 31.37 6.38 -6.82
C ILE A 187 31.73 5.02 -6.23
N GLY A 188 31.14 3.94 -6.78
CA GLY A 188 31.39 2.58 -6.31
C GLY A 188 32.85 2.14 -6.50
N ALA A 189 33.48 2.47 -7.64
CA ALA A 189 34.87 2.18 -7.90
C ALA A 189 35.81 2.90 -6.93
N TYR A 190 35.55 4.20 -6.69
CA TYR A 190 36.34 4.98 -5.74
C TYR A 190 36.19 4.45 -4.30
N ALA A 191 34.95 4.18 -3.87
CA ALA A 191 34.66 3.64 -2.53
C ALA A 191 35.37 2.29 -2.31
N LYS A 192 35.32 1.39 -3.30
CA LYS A 192 36.00 0.09 -3.24
C LYS A 192 37.54 0.25 -3.13
N LYS A 193 38.14 1.15 -3.92
CA LYS A 193 39.58 1.47 -3.86
C LYS A 193 39.99 1.94 -2.45
N ASN A 194 39.11 2.65 -1.76
CA ASN A 194 39.36 3.23 -0.42
C ASN A 194 38.75 2.39 0.74
N GLY A 195 38.32 1.17 0.48
CA GLY A 195 37.79 0.25 1.50
C GLY A 195 36.58 0.81 2.27
N ALA A 196 35.68 1.51 1.62
CA ALA A 196 34.44 2.00 2.21
C ALA A 196 33.27 1.07 1.84
N ASN A 197 32.39 0.80 2.81
CA ASN A 197 31.20 -0.02 2.62
C ASN A 197 29.96 0.84 2.43
N LYS A 198 29.05 0.40 1.55
CA LYS A 198 27.75 1.08 1.38
C LYS A 198 26.97 1.04 2.68
N ALA A 199 26.48 2.19 3.12
CA ALA A 199 25.66 2.37 4.31
C ALA A 199 24.16 2.62 3.98
N GLY A 200 23.77 2.57 2.70
CA GLY A 200 22.39 2.76 2.28
C GLY A 200 22.19 2.68 0.77
N ALA A 201 20.98 2.96 0.33
CA ALA A 201 20.60 2.96 -1.08
C ALA A 201 21.16 4.18 -1.83
N PRO A 202 21.37 4.09 -3.16
CA PRO A 202 21.76 5.24 -3.98
C PRO A 202 20.65 6.30 -3.96
N MET A 203 21.06 7.57 -4.13
CA MET A 203 20.16 8.72 -4.08
C MET A 203 20.60 9.81 -5.07
N ALA A 204 19.66 10.74 -5.35
CA ALA A 204 19.97 11.96 -6.08
C ALA A 204 19.51 13.19 -5.28
N ILE A 205 20.37 14.19 -5.12
CA ILE A 205 20.10 15.45 -4.45
C ILE A 205 19.88 16.52 -5.51
N TYR A 206 18.68 17.07 -5.62
CA TYR A 206 18.29 17.94 -6.73
C TYR A 206 18.44 19.42 -6.39
N TYR A 207 19.14 20.17 -7.25
CA TYR A 207 19.33 21.62 -7.14
C TYR A 207 18.52 22.39 -8.17
N LYS A 208 18.33 21.79 -9.38
CA LYS A 208 17.53 22.38 -10.45
C LYS A 208 16.81 21.25 -11.21
N TRP A 209 15.54 21.51 -11.56
CA TRP A 209 14.74 20.63 -12.41
C TRP A 209 13.76 21.45 -13.26
N GLY A 210 13.47 21.00 -14.45
CA GLY A 210 12.51 21.63 -15.36
C GLY A 210 12.93 21.59 -16.80
N LYS A 211 12.26 22.39 -17.63
CA LYS A 211 12.46 22.44 -19.08
C LYS A 211 13.90 22.85 -19.47
N ASP A 212 14.56 23.64 -18.65
CA ASP A 212 15.94 24.13 -18.90
C ASP A 212 17.01 23.11 -18.48
N GLY A 213 16.62 21.91 -18.10
CA GLY A 213 17.51 20.82 -17.68
C GLY A 213 17.48 20.56 -16.18
N PHE A 214 18.33 19.60 -15.81
CA PHE A 214 18.46 19.09 -14.43
C PHE A 214 19.88 19.31 -13.93
N GLU A 215 19.98 19.71 -12.67
CA GLU A 215 21.23 19.74 -11.92
C GLU A 215 21.06 19.02 -10.60
N PHE A 216 21.85 17.97 -10.37
CA PHE A 216 21.75 17.14 -9.17
C PHE A 216 23.11 16.52 -8.81
N ASP A 217 23.26 16.07 -7.59
CA ASP A 217 24.32 15.18 -7.18
C ASP A 217 23.80 13.74 -7.18
N ALA A 218 24.37 12.88 -8.02
CA ALA A 218 24.28 11.45 -7.81
C ALA A 218 25.08 11.10 -6.55
N ALA A 219 24.45 10.46 -5.54
CA ALA A 219 25.07 10.27 -4.25
C ALA A 219 24.86 8.86 -3.71
N CYS A 220 25.84 8.35 -2.96
CA CYS A 220 25.70 7.10 -2.21
C CYS A 220 26.22 7.30 -0.79
N PRO A 221 25.53 6.76 0.23
CA PRO A 221 25.97 6.79 1.62
C PRO A 221 27.01 5.69 1.89
N PHE A 222 28.00 6.02 2.73
CA PHE A 222 29.08 5.13 3.14
C PHE A 222 29.31 5.16 4.65
N ASP A 223 29.91 4.09 5.15
CA ASP A 223 30.21 3.86 6.58
C ASP A 223 31.28 4.82 7.13
N LYS A 224 32.06 5.46 6.26
CA LYS A 224 33.11 6.41 6.63
C LYS A 224 33.15 7.63 5.73
N LYS A 225 33.66 8.73 6.24
CA LYS A 225 33.88 9.96 5.49
C LYS A 225 35.11 9.81 4.60
N LEU A 226 34.98 10.14 3.32
CA LEU A 226 36.05 10.15 2.33
C LEU A 226 36.10 11.51 1.63
N PRO A 227 37.31 12.03 1.28
CA PRO A 227 37.43 13.34 0.65
C PRO A 227 36.95 13.39 -0.80
N GLY A 228 37.02 12.24 -1.52
CA GLY A 228 36.80 12.15 -2.96
C GLY A 228 38.07 12.37 -3.78
N GLU A 229 37.95 12.08 -5.11
CA GLU A 229 39.01 12.24 -6.10
C GLU A 229 38.38 12.53 -7.48
N GLY A 230 38.93 13.46 -8.24
CA GLY A 230 38.39 13.85 -9.55
C GLY A 230 36.95 14.39 -9.45
N ASP A 231 36.03 13.77 -10.19
CA ASP A 231 34.60 14.14 -10.19
C ASP A 231 33.86 13.62 -8.95
N VAL A 232 34.39 12.59 -8.28
CA VAL A 232 33.81 12.08 -7.02
C VAL A 232 34.23 12.98 -5.87
N LYS A 233 33.26 13.50 -5.13
CA LYS A 233 33.49 14.39 -3.99
C LYS A 233 32.92 13.80 -2.70
N GLY A 234 33.58 14.05 -1.59
CA GLY A 234 33.04 13.78 -0.27
C GLY A 234 31.94 14.80 0.08
N GLY A 235 30.85 14.31 0.62
CA GLY A 235 29.70 15.11 1.05
C GLY A 235 29.07 14.56 2.32
N GLU A 236 28.04 15.22 2.79
CA GLU A 236 27.24 14.76 3.93
C GLU A 236 25.80 15.29 3.85
N ILE A 237 24.86 14.50 4.36
CA ILE A 237 23.56 14.98 4.80
C ILE A 237 23.65 15.13 6.32
N LYS A 238 23.35 16.33 6.84
CA LYS A 238 23.31 16.57 8.29
C LYS A 238 22.07 15.92 8.91
N ALA A 239 22.20 15.50 10.16
CA ALA A 239 21.04 15.06 10.93
C ALA A 239 20.03 16.21 11.05
N GLY A 240 18.74 15.92 10.89
CA GLY A 240 17.70 16.95 10.98
C GLY A 240 16.30 16.46 10.63
N ASN A 241 15.34 17.36 10.82
CA ASN A 241 13.96 17.11 10.48
C ASN A 241 13.74 17.10 8.97
N VAL A 242 12.92 16.18 8.52
CA VAL A 242 12.51 16.07 7.12
C VAL A 242 11.01 15.80 7.00
N VAL A 243 10.43 16.28 5.92
CA VAL A 243 9.15 15.83 5.41
C VAL A 243 9.44 14.85 4.30
N MET A 244 8.83 13.67 4.34
CA MET A 244 9.04 12.64 3.34
C MET A 244 7.76 11.97 2.86
N VAL A 245 7.84 11.38 1.68
CA VAL A 245 6.80 10.56 1.07
C VAL A 245 7.45 9.32 0.45
N ASN A 246 6.82 8.15 0.61
CA ASN A 246 7.14 6.97 -0.16
C ASN A 246 6.33 7.00 -1.47
N TYR A 247 7.01 7.02 -2.60
CA TYR A 247 6.40 6.92 -3.93
C TYR A 247 6.65 5.53 -4.51
N TYR A 248 5.60 4.87 -4.97
CA TYR A 248 5.68 3.62 -5.71
C TYR A 248 5.26 3.86 -7.15
N GLY A 249 6.12 3.57 -8.10
CA GLY A 249 5.84 3.77 -9.51
C GLY A 249 7.06 4.12 -10.34
N ASP A 250 6.79 4.41 -11.61
CA ASP A 250 7.80 4.86 -12.57
C ASP A 250 8.31 6.25 -12.20
N TYR A 251 9.63 6.44 -12.23
CA TYR A 251 10.31 7.70 -11.90
C TYR A 251 9.82 8.89 -12.74
N SER A 252 9.40 8.66 -13.99
CA SER A 252 8.85 9.74 -14.84
C SER A 252 7.54 10.33 -14.30
N LYS A 253 6.90 9.66 -13.35
CA LYS A 253 5.62 10.07 -12.73
C LYS A 253 5.77 10.50 -11.28
N ILE A 254 6.98 10.79 -10.79
CA ILE A 254 7.26 11.11 -9.40
C ILE A 254 6.81 12.52 -8.97
N LYS A 255 6.55 13.41 -9.94
CA LYS A 255 6.16 14.80 -9.68
C LYS A 255 5.07 14.99 -8.63
N PRO A 256 3.95 14.22 -8.59
CA PRO A 256 2.93 14.34 -7.54
C PRO A 256 3.45 14.14 -6.11
N ALA A 257 4.49 13.33 -5.90
CA ALA A 257 5.10 13.15 -4.60
C ALA A 257 5.84 14.41 -4.12
N HIS A 258 6.54 15.08 -5.04
CA HIS A 258 7.17 16.38 -4.76
C HIS A 258 6.14 17.46 -4.51
N ASP A 259 5.10 17.56 -5.35
CA ASP A 259 4.03 18.55 -5.21
C ASP A 259 3.33 18.40 -3.83
N MET A 260 3.00 17.18 -3.42
CA MET A 260 2.38 16.89 -2.12
C MET A 260 3.23 17.38 -0.94
N ILE A 261 4.55 17.15 -0.97
CA ILE A 261 5.45 17.61 0.10
C ILE A 261 5.54 19.15 0.11
N GLN A 262 5.65 19.78 -1.06
CA GLN A 262 5.74 21.24 -1.17
C GLN A 262 4.46 21.93 -0.67
N ASP A 263 3.28 21.39 -1.04
CA ASP A 263 1.99 21.87 -0.55
C ASP A 263 1.86 21.71 0.97
N TYR A 264 2.32 20.59 1.52
CA TYR A 264 2.34 20.36 2.96
C TYR A 264 3.26 21.35 3.69
N ILE A 265 4.48 21.57 3.18
CA ILE A 265 5.45 22.53 3.75
C ILE A 265 4.84 23.92 3.78
N LYS A 266 4.23 24.36 2.66
CA LYS A 266 3.57 25.66 2.54
C LYS A 266 2.38 25.79 3.50
N SER A 267 1.49 24.78 3.54
CA SER A 267 0.28 24.82 4.38
C SER A 267 0.58 24.75 5.88
N ASN A 268 1.75 24.25 6.27
CA ASN A 268 2.17 24.14 7.67
C ASN A 268 3.23 25.20 8.07
N ASN A 269 3.43 26.24 7.24
CA ASN A 269 4.40 27.31 7.46
C ASN A 269 5.83 26.83 7.78
N LYS A 270 6.22 25.68 7.24
CA LYS A 270 7.58 25.15 7.39
C LYS A 270 8.52 25.82 6.37
N LYS A 271 9.81 25.84 6.69
CA LYS A 271 10.85 26.31 5.76
C LYS A 271 11.76 25.16 5.38
N THR A 272 12.11 25.10 4.09
CA THR A 272 13.14 24.16 3.63
C THR A 272 14.53 24.64 4.01
N THR A 273 15.36 23.76 4.55
CA THR A 273 16.72 24.07 5.01
C THR A 273 17.81 23.60 4.06
N GLY A 274 17.45 22.97 2.94
CA GLY A 274 18.38 22.49 1.93
C GLY A 274 17.67 21.90 0.70
N ALA A 275 18.48 21.35 -0.19
CA ALA A 275 17.98 20.72 -1.41
C ALA A 275 17.23 19.42 -1.10
N PRO A 276 16.11 19.13 -1.78
CA PRO A 276 15.42 17.85 -1.67
C PRO A 276 16.25 16.71 -2.28
N TRP A 277 15.99 15.50 -1.81
CA TRP A 277 16.61 14.32 -2.39
C TRP A 277 15.65 13.14 -2.52
N GLU A 278 15.97 12.27 -3.47
CA GLU A 278 15.30 11.02 -3.74
C GLU A 278 16.22 9.85 -3.39
N VAL A 279 15.71 8.86 -2.66
CA VAL A 279 16.42 7.60 -2.36
C VAL A 279 15.77 6.47 -3.14
N TYR A 280 16.54 5.79 -3.98
CA TYR A 280 16.07 4.69 -4.82
C TYR A 280 16.21 3.36 -4.08
N ALA A 281 15.20 3.06 -3.27
CA ALA A 281 15.25 1.93 -2.32
C ALA A 281 15.15 0.55 -3.00
N LYS A 282 14.69 0.49 -4.25
CA LYS A 282 14.66 -0.75 -5.04
C LYS A 282 15.35 -0.54 -6.39
N ASP A 283 16.21 -1.50 -6.72
CA ASP A 283 16.99 -1.50 -7.97
C ASP A 283 16.06 -1.88 -9.16
N PRO A 284 15.87 -0.97 -10.13
CA PRO A 284 15.04 -1.25 -11.32
C PRO A 284 15.63 -2.38 -12.18
N GLY A 285 16.92 -2.64 -12.12
CA GLY A 285 17.56 -3.77 -12.82
C GLY A 285 17.16 -5.13 -12.25
N LYS A 286 16.64 -5.17 -11.01
CA LYS A 286 16.20 -6.41 -10.34
C LYS A 286 14.70 -6.57 -10.28
N VAL A 287 13.92 -5.49 -10.46
CA VAL A 287 12.46 -5.46 -10.36
C VAL A 287 11.90 -4.91 -11.66
N THR A 288 11.38 -5.77 -12.52
CA THR A 288 10.80 -5.39 -13.82
C THR A 288 9.43 -4.69 -13.71
N ASP A 289 8.68 -4.97 -12.64
CA ASP A 289 7.40 -4.34 -12.36
C ASP A 289 7.60 -2.94 -11.78
N THR A 290 7.38 -1.91 -12.59
CA THR A 290 7.55 -0.51 -12.20
C THR A 290 6.65 -0.10 -11.03
N ALA A 291 5.48 -0.73 -10.87
CA ALA A 291 4.58 -0.47 -9.74
C ALA A 291 5.19 -0.85 -8.36
N LYS A 292 6.27 -1.64 -8.37
CA LYS A 292 7.01 -2.05 -7.17
C LYS A 292 8.27 -1.21 -6.90
N TRP A 293 8.61 -0.27 -7.78
CA TRP A 293 9.73 0.62 -7.56
C TRP A 293 9.42 1.58 -6.44
N LEU A 294 10.22 1.56 -5.40
CA LEU A 294 10.09 2.47 -4.26
C LEU A 294 11.12 3.58 -4.36
N THR A 295 10.64 4.81 -4.49
CA THR A 295 11.43 6.03 -4.30
C THR A 295 10.94 6.75 -3.05
N GLN A 296 11.86 7.09 -2.17
CA GLN A 296 11.58 7.89 -1.00
C GLN A 296 12.02 9.32 -1.28
N VAL A 297 11.07 10.24 -1.23
CA VAL A 297 11.31 11.68 -1.50
C VAL A 297 11.41 12.42 -0.18
N TYR A 298 12.48 13.19 0.00
CA TYR A 298 12.79 13.90 1.25
C TYR A 298 12.97 15.39 1.00
N TYR A 299 12.44 16.21 1.90
CA TYR A 299 12.67 17.64 1.97
C TYR A 299 13.12 18.00 3.39
N PRO A 300 14.35 18.54 3.58
CA PRO A 300 14.82 19.00 4.88
C PRO A 300 14.05 20.24 5.29
N VAL A 301 13.62 20.32 6.56
CA VAL A 301 12.76 21.40 7.07
C VAL A 301 13.12 21.81 8.48
N GLU A 302 12.78 23.07 8.82
CA GLU A 302 12.75 23.63 10.17
C GLU A 302 11.34 24.04 10.56
#